data_76301e2a955d169c687b4a39f6c418e8
#
_entry.id   76301e2a955d169c687b4a39f6c418e8
#
_cell.length_a   1.000
_cell.length_b   1.000
_cell.length_c   1.000
_cell.angle_alpha   90.00
_cell.angle_beta   90.00
_cell.angle_gamma   90.00
#
_symmetry.space_group_name_H-M   'P 1'
#
loop_
_entity.id
_entity.type
_entity.pdbx_description
1 polymer ?
#
loop_
_entity_poly.entity_id
_entity_poly.type
_entity_poly.pdbx_seq_one_letter_code
_entity_poly.pdbx_strand_id
1 'polypeptide(L)'
;LHILNSNFILDKTKQDKVPLNIFGDHLSLHMTFVSIPDNNLKNIKEIFNKSDLKIDRIISKPLAENINQLNVDKNQKNFVSINFGNELTTISICQNSSLVFFKTFPFGTNLIFSDVKQLCSITKDEIEDIIENLSNNKAGFIDRKFFKNSDFKRLSINHFKDIINARVKEIIDYTFNNNKGLNYYYSRIGRINLFFEDKNIHKNLKDLF
;
A
#
# COMPACT_ATOMS: atom_id res chain seq x y z
N LEU A 1 18.30 -0.61 -11.47
CA LEU A 1 17.34 -0.28 -12.50
C LEU A 1 16.47 -1.50 -12.80
N HIS A 2 15.14 -1.34 -12.72
CA HIS A 2 14.19 -2.31 -13.28
C HIS A 2 13.54 -1.71 -14.50
N ILE A 3 13.43 -2.51 -15.55
CA ILE A 3 12.74 -2.14 -16.79
C ILE A 3 11.55 -3.08 -16.90
N LEU A 4 10.36 -2.51 -16.92
CA LEU A 4 9.10 -3.24 -16.95
C LEU A 4 8.37 -2.87 -18.24
N ASN A 5 7.72 -3.83 -18.83
CA ASN A 5 6.97 -3.63 -20.07
C ASN A 5 5.50 -4.01 -19.85
N SER A 6 4.60 -3.08 -20.13
CA SER A 6 3.17 -3.28 -19.95
C SER A 6 2.40 -3.54 -21.25
N ASN A 7 2.94 -3.13 -22.39
CA ASN A 7 2.27 -3.29 -23.68
C ASN A 7 3.28 -3.43 -24.81
N PHE A 8 2.93 -4.28 -25.78
CA PHE A 8 3.56 -4.40 -27.08
C PHE A 8 2.53 -4.04 -28.15
N ILE A 9 2.87 -3.15 -29.07
CA ILE A 9 2.00 -2.73 -30.15
C ILE A 9 2.79 -2.86 -31.45
N LEU A 10 2.39 -3.80 -32.32
CA LEU A 10 2.96 -4.01 -33.63
C LEU A 10 1.97 -3.52 -34.68
N ASP A 11 2.38 -2.57 -35.51
CA ASP A 11 1.56 -1.97 -36.56
C ASP A 11 0.14 -1.57 -36.13
N LYS A 12 0.09 -0.86 -34.96
CA LYS A 12 -1.16 -0.42 -34.30
C LYS A 12 -1.98 -1.54 -33.65
N THR A 13 -1.56 -2.81 -33.77
CA THR A 13 -2.23 -3.96 -33.16
C THR A 13 -1.56 -4.32 -31.84
N LYS A 14 -2.34 -4.36 -30.76
CA LYS A 14 -1.86 -4.74 -29.45
C LYS A 14 -1.52 -6.24 -29.41
N GLN A 15 -0.35 -6.57 -28.87
CA GLN A 15 0.12 -7.92 -28.65
C GLN A 15 0.17 -8.23 -27.14
N ASP A 16 -0.25 -9.43 -26.75
CA ASP A 16 -0.20 -9.87 -25.34
C ASP A 16 1.19 -10.29 -24.88
N LYS A 17 2.05 -10.62 -25.82
CA LYS A 17 3.43 -11.06 -25.59
C LYS A 17 4.36 -10.34 -26.56
N VAL A 18 5.67 -10.44 -26.29
CA VAL A 18 6.70 -9.96 -27.22
C VAL A 18 6.45 -10.59 -28.60
N PRO A 19 6.26 -9.81 -29.67
CA PRO A 19 6.01 -10.33 -30.99
C PRO A 19 7.32 -10.87 -31.62
N LEU A 20 7.71 -12.08 -31.20
CA LEU A 20 8.87 -12.79 -31.75
C LEU A 20 8.50 -13.44 -33.07
N ASN A 21 9.40 -13.31 -34.09
CA ASN A 21 9.23 -13.90 -35.42
C ASN A 21 7.96 -13.43 -36.16
N ILE A 22 7.46 -12.25 -35.83
CA ILE A 22 6.35 -11.60 -36.53
C ILE A 22 6.93 -10.40 -37.28
N PHE A 23 6.69 -10.31 -38.58
CA PHE A 23 7.09 -9.17 -39.40
C PHE A 23 6.14 -7.98 -39.11
N GLY A 24 6.70 -6.77 -39.11
CA GLY A 24 5.95 -5.54 -38.96
C GLY A 24 6.86 -4.34 -39.19
N ASP A 25 6.25 -3.20 -39.54
CA ASP A 25 7.00 -1.97 -39.85
C ASP A 25 7.32 -1.17 -38.62
N HIS A 26 6.41 -1.20 -37.61
CA HIS A 26 6.52 -0.38 -36.37
C HIS A 26 6.22 -1.18 -35.12
N LEU A 27 7.19 -1.25 -34.20
CA LEU A 27 7.03 -1.80 -32.86
C LEU A 27 7.05 -0.67 -31.83
N SER A 28 5.95 -0.49 -31.10
CA SER A 28 5.86 0.42 -29.96
C SER A 28 5.84 -0.35 -28.64
N LEU A 29 6.61 0.13 -27.67
CA LEU A 29 6.75 -0.48 -26.36
C LEU A 29 6.34 0.56 -25.28
N HIS A 30 5.47 0.16 -24.37
CA HIS A 30 5.18 0.94 -23.17
C HIS A 30 6.05 0.40 -22.03
N MET A 31 7.07 1.16 -21.64
CA MET A 31 8.02 0.75 -20.62
C MET A 31 7.96 1.64 -19.39
N THR A 32 8.10 1.03 -18.24
CA THR A 32 8.27 1.71 -16.95
C THR A 32 9.68 1.46 -16.44
N PHE A 33 10.38 2.53 -16.08
CA PHE A 33 11.71 2.47 -15.49
C PHE A 33 11.61 2.74 -14.00
N VAL A 34 12.08 1.80 -13.17
CA VAL A 34 12.19 1.98 -11.72
C VAL A 34 13.67 2.09 -11.39
N SER A 35 14.09 3.24 -10.91
CA SER A 35 15.48 3.53 -10.55
C SER A 35 15.60 3.86 -9.06
N ILE A 36 16.79 3.65 -8.52
CA ILE A 36 17.19 4.06 -7.18
C ILE A 36 18.42 4.99 -7.31
N PRO A 37 18.53 6.05 -6.50
CA PRO A 37 19.72 6.89 -6.50
C PRO A 37 20.98 6.09 -6.18
N ASP A 38 22.07 6.34 -6.92
CA ASP A 38 23.33 5.58 -6.79
C ASP A 38 23.92 5.65 -5.38
N ASN A 39 23.82 6.79 -4.72
CA ASN A 39 24.34 6.95 -3.34
C ASN A 39 23.63 6.02 -2.36
N ASN A 40 22.30 5.91 -2.45
CA ASN A 40 21.54 5.01 -1.61
C ASN A 40 21.94 3.55 -1.86
N LEU A 41 22.13 3.19 -3.13
CA LEU A 41 22.57 1.86 -3.51
C LEU A 41 23.97 1.53 -3.01
N LYS A 42 24.92 2.49 -3.13
CA LYS A 42 26.29 2.35 -2.60
C LYS A 42 26.28 2.17 -1.08
N ASN A 43 25.50 2.99 -0.36
CA ASN A 43 25.41 2.90 1.10
C ASN A 43 24.87 1.54 1.56
N ILE A 44 23.81 1.05 0.91
CA ILE A 44 23.26 -0.30 1.19
C ILE A 44 24.32 -1.38 0.96
N LYS A 45 24.99 -1.36 -0.20
CA LYS A 45 26.03 -2.33 -0.52
C LYS A 45 27.19 -2.30 0.48
N GLU A 46 27.61 -1.10 0.89
CA GLU A 46 28.69 -0.92 1.86
C GLU A 46 28.35 -1.53 3.22
N ILE A 47 27.12 -1.34 3.72
CA ILE A 47 26.65 -1.91 4.98
C ILE A 47 26.73 -3.45 4.92
N PHE A 48 26.23 -4.05 3.85
CA PHE A 48 26.22 -5.51 3.70
C PHE A 48 27.64 -6.07 3.53
N ASN A 49 28.50 -5.39 2.75
CA ASN A 49 29.90 -5.79 2.58
C ASN A 49 30.67 -5.78 3.93
N LYS A 50 30.42 -4.77 4.79
CA LYS A 50 31.02 -4.72 6.14
C LYS A 50 30.55 -5.83 7.07
N SER A 51 29.45 -6.49 6.75
CA SER A 51 28.89 -7.62 7.47
C SER A 51 29.23 -8.96 6.81
N ASP A 52 30.17 -8.99 5.87
CA ASP A 52 30.53 -10.17 5.07
C ASP A 52 29.34 -10.82 4.32
N LEU A 53 28.33 -10.01 4.01
CA LEU A 53 27.15 -10.44 3.28
C LEU A 53 27.18 -9.89 1.85
N LYS A 54 26.91 -10.77 0.88
CA LYS A 54 26.79 -10.39 -0.53
C LYS A 54 25.34 -10.19 -0.91
N ILE A 55 25.03 -9.01 -1.47
CA ILE A 55 23.71 -8.75 -2.04
C ILE A 55 23.64 -9.37 -3.43
N ASP A 56 22.75 -10.33 -3.64
CA ASP A 56 22.47 -10.91 -4.94
C ASP A 56 21.59 -9.99 -5.77
N ARG A 57 20.49 -9.50 -5.18
CA ARG A 57 19.51 -8.67 -5.90
C ARG A 57 18.86 -7.63 -4.99
N ILE A 58 18.57 -6.46 -5.54
CA ILE A 58 17.77 -5.41 -4.90
C ILE A 58 16.51 -5.22 -5.74
N ILE A 59 15.35 -5.31 -5.09
CA ILE A 59 14.03 -5.12 -5.73
C ILE A 59 13.30 -4.00 -4.98
N SER A 60 12.66 -3.08 -5.70
CA SER A 60 11.84 -2.06 -5.07
C SER A 60 10.61 -2.67 -4.41
N LYS A 61 10.24 -2.17 -3.21
CA LYS A 61 9.11 -2.69 -2.44
C LYS A 61 7.80 -2.70 -3.26
N PRO A 62 7.39 -1.62 -3.95
CA PRO A 62 6.17 -1.65 -4.75
C PRO A 62 6.17 -2.71 -5.85
N LEU A 63 7.33 -2.98 -6.46
CA LEU A 63 7.44 -4.04 -7.46
C LEU A 63 7.29 -5.43 -6.84
N ALA A 64 7.95 -5.67 -5.71
CA ALA A 64 7.85 -6.95 -5.00
C ALA A 64 6.40 -7.24 -4.55
N GLU A 65 5.70 -6.23 -4.03
CA GLU A 65 4.30 -6.33 -3.62
C GLU A 65 3.37 -6.63 -4.80
N ASN A 66 3.56 -5.96 -5.94
CA ASN A 66 2.79 -6.24 -7.15
C ASN A 66 3.01 -7.68 -7.66
N ILE A 67 4.26 -8.16 -7.68
CA ILE A 67 4.58 -9.53 -8.07
C ILE A 67 3.90 -10.53 -7.12
N ASN A 68 3.95 -10.27 -5.82
CA ASN A 68 3.29 -11.12 -4.82
C ASN A 68 1.77 -11.19 -5.07
N GLN A 69 1.13 -10.06 -5.33
CA GLN A 69 -0.30 -9.99 -5.63
C GLN A 69 -0.67 -10.77 -6.89
N LEU A 70 0.12 -10.64 -7.95
CA LEU A 70 -0.06 -11.40 -9.20
C LEU A 70 0.11 -12.91 -9.00
N ASN A 71 0.94 -13.34 -8.04
CA ASN A 71 1.11 -14.75 -7.71
C ASN A 71 -0.09 -15.30 -6.92
N VAL A 72 -0.73 -14.46 -6.08
CA VAL A 72 -1.93 -14.84 -5.32
C VAL A 72 -3.14 -14.95 -6.25
N ASP A 73 -3.32 -14.01 -7.17
CA ASP A 73 -4.43 -14.02 -8.14
C ASP A 73 -3.92 -13.76 -9.56
N LYS A 74 -3.61 -14.84 -10.26
CA LYS A 74 -3.09 -14.82 -11.64
C LYS A 74 -4.07 -14.24 -12.67
N ASN A 75 -5.35 -14.19 -12.36
CA ASN A 75 -6.38 -13.65 -13.25
C ASN A 75 -6.48 -12.12 -13.13
N GLN A 76 -6.01 -11.56 -12.04
CA GLN A 76 -6.06 -10.12 -11.78
C GLN A 76 -4.87 -9.39 -12.41
N LYS A 77 -4.95 -9.07 -13.68
CA LYS A 77 -3.87 -8.40 -14.43
C LYS A 77 -3.86 -6.87 -14.26
N ASN A 78 -4.98 -6.28 -13.82
CA ASN A 78 -5.14 -4.82 -13.66
C ASN A 78 -5.70 -4.51 -12.29
N PHE A 79 -4.95 -3.78 -11.48
CA PHE A 79 -5.36 -3.39 -10.12
C PHE A 79 -4.58 -2.18 -9.62
N VAL A 80 -5.13 -1.53 -8.63
CA VAL A 80 -4.43 -0.54 -7.80
C VAL A 80 -4.20 -1.15 -6.42
N SER A 81 -3.03 -0.93 -5.85
CA SER A 81 -2.73 -1.26 -4.47
C SER A 81 -2.42 0.01 -3.70
N ILE A 82 -3.05 0.18 -2.55
CA ILE A 82 -2.73 1.20 -1.56
C ILE A 82 -2.19 0.49 -0.33
N ASN A 83 -0.91 0.69 -0.06
CA ASN A 83 -0.23 0.09 1.07
C ASN A 83 -0.02 1.13 2.16
N PHE A 84 -0.66 0.91 3.31
CA PHE A 84 -0.56 1.72 4.51
C PHE A 84 0.54 1.18 5.41
N GLY A 85 1.73 1.78 5.33
CA GLY A 85 2.78 1.58 6.32
C GLY A 85 2.59 2.48 7.54
N ASN A 86 3.47 2.37 8.52
CA ASN A 86 3.40 3.18 9.74
C ASN A 86 3.60 4.67 9.46
N GLU A 87 4.61 5.01 8.67
CA GLU A 87 5.00 6.39 8.35
C GLU A 87 4.73 6.78 6.90
N LEU A 88 4.63 5.79 6.02
CA LEU A 88 4.53 6.00 4.59
C LEU A 88 3.32 5.26 4.02
N THR A 89 2.59 5.91 3.13
CA THR A 89 1.56 5.26 2.31
C THR A 89 2.03 5.21 0.87
N THR A 90 2.01 4.02 0.27
CA THR A 90 2.41 3.83 -1.13
C THR A 90 1.22 3.41 -1.97
N ILE A 91 0.94 4.15 -3.04
CA ILE A 91 0.02 3.72 -4.08
C ILE A 91 0.79 3.15 -5.26
N SER A 92 0.33 2.06 -5.81
CA SER A 92 0.90 1.45 -7.02
C SER A 92 -0.19 0.96 -7.97
N ILE A 93 0.10 1.00 -9.26
CA ILE A 93 -0.81 0.56 -10.32
C ILE A 93 -0.15 -0.54 -11.12
N CYS A 94 -0.83 -1.65 -11.22
CA CYS A 94 -0.50 -2.76 -12.11
C CYS A 94 -1.43 -2.74 -13.33
N GLN A 95 -0.85 -2.80 -14.52
CA GLN A 95 -1.60 -2.97 -15.79
C GLN A 95 -0.93 -4.06 -16.63
N ASN A 96 -1.75 -4.97 -17.16
CA ASN A 96 -1.27 -6.13 -17.92
C ASN A 96 -0.16 -6.89 -17.19
N SER A 97 -0.34 -7.11 -15.89
CA SER A 97 0.63 -7.79 -15.02
C SER A 97 1.97 -7.06 -14.87
N SER A 98 2.05 -5.78 -15.18
CA SER A 98 3.24 -4.96 -15.04
C SER A 98 2.98 -3.73 -14.17
N LEU A 99 3.94 -3.37 -13.31
CA LEU A 99 3.89 -2.14 -12.54
C LEU A 99 4.10 -0.95 -13.50
N VAL A 100 3.10 -0.08 -13.61
CA VAL A 100 3.13 1.08 -14.52
C VAL A 100 3.29 2.41 -13.80
N PHE A 101 2.94 2.46 -12.51
CA PHE A 101 3.03 3.66 -11.70
C PHE A 101 3.17 3.30 -10.23
N PHE A 102 3.93 4.08 -9.47
CA PHE A 102 3.83 4.12 -8.01
C PHE A 102 4.22 5.51 -7.48
N LYS A 103 3.69 5.82 -6.32
CA LYS A 103 4.02 7.03 -5.58
C LYS A 103 3.92 6.77 -4.09
N THR A 104 4.91 7.27 -3.33
CA THR A 104 4.94 7.16 -1.88
C THR A 104 4.67 8.53 -1.27
N PHE A 105 3.87 8.54 -0.21
CA PHE A 105 3.49 9.73 0.55
C PHE A 105 4.06 9.64 1.96
N PRO A 106 4.54 10.76 2.55
CA PRO A 106 5.20 10.77 3.86
C PRO A 106 4.17 10.84 5.01
N PHE A 107 3.19 9.94 5.00
CA PHE A 107 2.21 9.75 6.07
C PHE A 107 1.67 8.32 6.01
N GLY A 108 1.27 7.78 7.15
CA GLY A 108 0.82 6.40 7.28
C GLY A 108 -0.10 6.21 8.49
N THR A 109 -0.19 4.98 8.98
CA THR A 109 -1.09 4.60 10.08
C THR A 109 -0.76 5.28 11.41
N ASN A 110 0.45 5.80 11.59
CA ASN A 110 0.80 6.60 12.76
C ASN A 110 -0.11 7.83 12.95
N LEU A 111 -0.66 8.39 11.87
CA LEU A 111 -1.64 9.47 11.96
C LEU A 111 -2.95 9.00 12.60
N ILE A 112 -3.38 7.77 12.32
CA ILE A 112 -4.57 7.17 12.94
C ILE A 112 -4.37 7.08 14.46
N PHE A 113 -3.22 6.54 14.88
CA PHE A 113 -2.89 6.46 16.32
C PHE A 113 -2.80 7.84 16.97
N SER A 114 -2.23 8.83 16.28
CA SER A 114 -2.14 10.21 16.77
C SER A 114 -3.53 10.82 16.99
N ASP A 115 -4.45 10.66 16.04
CA ASP A 115 -5.81 11.19 16.16
C ASP A 115 -6.59 10.53 17.29
N VAL A 116 -6.55 9.20 17.37
CA VAL A 116 -7.21 8.46 18.44
C VAL A 116 -6.64 8.86 19.79
N LYS A 117 -5.31 8.96 19.92
CA LYS A 117 -4.64 9.42 21.14
C LYS A 117 -5.12 10.80 21.55
N GLN A 118 -5.18 11.72 20.62
CA GLN A 118 -5.58 13.11 20.89
C GLN A 118 -7.06 13.23 21.23
N LEU A 119 -7.94 12.61 20.46
CA LEU A 119 -9.38 12.75 20.61
C LEU A 119 -9.95 11.92 21.77
N CYS A 120 -9.39 10.74 22.01
CA CYS A 120 -9.84 9.85 23.08
C CYS A 120 -9.03 10.04 24.38
N SER A 121 -7.89 10.76 24.35
CA SER A 121 -6.97 10.95 25.48
C SER A 121 -6.52 9.61 26.10
N ILE A 122 -6.13 8.68 25.28
CA ILE A 122 -5.62 7.35 25.67
C ILE A 122 -4.20 7.14 25.10
N THR A 123 -3.44 6.22 25.68
CA THR A 123 -2.06 5.96 25.25
C THR A 123 -2.01 5.08 24.00
N LYS A 124 -0.86 5.05 23.31
CA LYS A 124 -0.67 4.22 22.11
C LYS A 124 -0.87 2.73 22.42
N ASP A 125 -0.32 2.25 23.51
CA ASP A 125 -0.43 0.84 23.92
C ASP A 125 -1.89 0.44 24.18
N GLU A 126 -2.66 1.34 24.80
CA GLU A 126 -4.10 1.14 25.02
C GLU A 126 -4.88 1.11 23.70
N ILE A 127 -4.51 1.95 22.72
CA ILE A 127 -5.10 1.93 21.38
C ILE A 127 -4.84 0.59 20.68
N GLU A 128 -3.60 0.10 20.74
CA GLU A 128 -3.22 -1.20 20.18
C GLU A 128 -4.02 -2.34 20.81
N ASP A 129 -4.07 -2.39 22.16
CA ASP A 129 -4.87 -3.38 22.90
C ASP A 129 -6.36 -3.32 22.53
N ILE A 130 -6.93 -2.11 22.39
CA ILE A 130 -8.33 -1.93 21.99
C ILE A 130 -8.55 -2.46 20.57
N ILE A 131 -7.68 -2.09 19.61
CA ILE A 131 -7.80 -2.52 18.21
C ILE A 131 -7.71 -4.05 18.13
N GLU A 132 -6.79 -4.68 18.85
CA GLU A 132 -6.65 -6.15 18.85
C GLU A 132 -7.92 -6.87 19.34
N ASN A 133 -8.65 -6.26 20.25
CA ASN A 133 -9.82 -6.86 20.88
C ASN A 133 -11.15 -6.28 20.37
N LEU A 134 -11.13 -5.44 19.34
CA LEU A 134 -12.32 -4.73 18.86
C LEU A 134 -13.43 -5.66 18.38
N SER A 135 -13.05 -6.74 17.68
CA SER A 135 -13.99 -7.76 17.17
C SER A 135 -14.69 -8.57 18.27
N ASN A 136 -14.09 -8.65 19.46
CA ASN A 136 -14.61 -9.43 20.57
C ASN A 136 -15.54 -8.62 21.49
N ASN A 137 -15.62 -7.31 21.31
CA ASN A 137 -16.35 -6.42 22.21
C ASN A 137 -17.79 -6.16 21.72
N LYS A 138 -18.75 -6.89 22.31
CA LYS A 138 -20.18 -6.81 21.97
C LYS A 138 -20.92 -5.67 22.73
N ALA A 139 -20.27 -5.00 23.66
CA ALA A 139 -20.96 -4.12 24.64
C ALA A 139 -21.28 -2.70 24.13
N GLY A 140 -20.90 -2.33 22.91
CA GLY A 140 -21.08 -0.97 22.37
C GLY A 140 -20.15 0.10 22.95
N PHE A 141 -19.48 -0.18 24.06
CA PHE A 141 -18.49 0.68 24.73
C PHE A 141 -17.20 -0.09 24.99
N ILE A 142 -16.09 0.63 25.06
CA ILE A 142 -14.78 0.06 25.37
C ILE A 142 -14.71 -0.28 26.85
N ASP A 143 -14.31 -1.50 27.17
CA ASP A 143 -14.23 -1.99 28.56
C ASP A 143 -13.20 -1.21 29.37
N ARG A 144 -13.49 -1.00 30.66
CA ARG A 144 -12.60 -0.31 31.61
C ARG A 144 -11.20 -0.94 31.69
N LYS A 145 -11.08 -2.25 31.49
CA LYS A 145 -9.81 -2.98 31.54
C LYS A 145 -8.74 -2.51 30.54
N PHE A 146 -9.15 -1.83 29.45
CA PHE A 146 -8.23 -1.29 28.45
C PHE A 146 -7.61 0.06 28.85
N PHE A 147 -8.17 0.76 29.86
CA PHE A 147 -7.64 2.01 30.37
C PHE A 147 -6.64 1.72 31.48
N LYS A 148 -5.42 1.33 31.14
CA LYS A 148 -4.36 0.94 32.08
C LYS A 148 -3.57 2.13 32.61
N ASN A 149 -3.31 3.11 31.73
CA ASN A 149 -2.47 4.27 31.96
C ASN A 149 -3.24 5.59 31.82
N SER A 150 -4.46 5.54 31.33
CA SER A 150 -5.33 6.70 31.13
C SER A 150 -6.53 6.65 32.08
N ASP A 151 -7.11 7.83 32.35
CA ASP A 151 -8.34 7.89 33.10
C ASP A 151 -9.49 7.21 32.37
N PHE A 152 -10.26 6.37 33.07
CA PHE A 152 -11.39 5.70 32.45
C PHE A 152 -12.43 6.68 31.92
N LYS A 153 -12.77 6.54 30.66
CA LYS A 153 -13.85 7.28 29.99
C LYS A 153 -14.82 6.30 29.35
N ARG A 154 -16.11 6.64 29.37
CA ARG A 154 -17.11 5.86 28.63
C ARG A 154 -17.00 6.12 27.14
N LEU A 155 -16.05 5.45 26.49
CA LEU A 155 -15.76 5.61 25.07
C LEU A 155 -16.59 4.62 24.24
N SER A 156 -17.42 5.13 23.32
CA SER A 156 -18.19 4.32 22.40
C SER A 156 -17.27 3.68 21.35
N ILE A 157 -17.50 2.41 21.05
CA ILE A 157 -16.80 1.69 19.98
C ILE A 157 -17.07 2.35 18.62
N ASN A 158 -18.30 2.80 18.38
CA ASN A 158 -18.63 3.48 17.12
C ASN A 158 -17.84 4.78 16.98
N HIS A 159 -17.77 5.61 18.03
CA HIS A 159 -16.98 6.84 17.97
C HIS A 159 -15.50 6.57 17.74
N PHE A 160 -14.94 5.54 18.39
CA PHE A 160 -13.56 5.09 18.14
C PHE A 160 -13.34 4.67 16.69
N LYS A 161 -14.26 3.90 16.12
CA LYS A 161 -14.25 3.47 14.72
C LYS A 161 -14.38 4.66 13.76
N ASP A 162 -15.26 5.62 14.06
CA ASP A 162 -15.48 6.80 13.23
C ASP A 162 -14.21 7.65 13.08
N ILE A 163 -13.43 7.80 14.16
CA ILE A 163 -12.14 8.50 14.13
C ILE A 163 -11.17 7.79 13.16
N ILE A 164 -11.03 6.47 13.29
CA ILE A 164 -10.17 5.67 12.42
C ILE A 164 -10.61 5.79 10.96
N ASN A 165 -11.91 5.62 10.70
CA ASN A 165 -12.48 5.69 9.35
C ASN A 165 -12.28 7.06 8.70
N ALA A 166 -12.48 8.14 9.45
CA ALA A 166 -12.29 9.49 8.96
C ALA A 166 -10.85 9.69 8.47
N ARG A 167 -9.85 9.23 9.25
CA ARG A 167 -8.44 9.34 8.87
C ARG A 167 -8.09 8.43 7.68
N VAL A 168 -8.55 7.19 7.66
CA VAL A 168 -8.32 6.29 6.53
C VAL A 168 -8.92 6.85 5.24
N LYS A 169 -10.16 7.38 5.33
CA LYS A 169 -10.81 8.03 4.19
C LYS A 169 -10.00 9.23 3.69
N GLU A 170 -9.53 10.09 4.58
CA GLU A 170 -8.69 11.23 4.21
C GLU A 170 -7.40 10.81 3.52
N ILE A 171 -6.72 9.76 4.03
CA ILE A 171 -5.52 9.22 3.39
C ILE A 171 -5.84 8.69 1.97
N ILE A 172 -6.95 7.98 1.81
CA ILE A 172 -7.39 7.49 0.50
C ILE A 172 -7.72 8.66 -0.42
N ASP A 173 -8.46 9.65 0.05
CA ASP A 173 -8.81 10.83 -0.74
C ASP A 173 -7.56 11.58 -1.21
N TYR A 174 -6.57 11.73 -0.35
CA TYR A 174 -5.34 12.42 -0.69
C TYR A 174 -4.43 11.61 -1.63
N THR A 175 -4.31 10.32 -1.39
CA THR A 175 -3.41 9.45 -2.17
C THR A 175 -4.01 9.04 -3.50
N PHE A 176 -5.30 8.78 -3.55
CA PHE A 176 -6.01 8.25 -4.70
C PHE A 176 -6.86 9.31 -5.41
N ASN A 177 -7.91 9.83 -4.78
CA ASN A 177 -8.89 10.68 -5.46
C ASN A 177 -8.30 12.03 -5.92
N ASN A 178 -7.43 12.65 -5.12
CA ASN A 178 -6.82 13.94 -5.45
C ASN A 178 -5.47 13.82 -6.18
N ASN A 179 -5.06 12.61 -6.55
CA ASN A 179 -3.81 12.38 -7.23
C ASN A 179 -3.96 12.50 -8.75
N LYS A 180 -3.67 13.69 -9.30
CA LYS A 180 -3.74 13.98 -10.74
C LYS A 180 -2.95 13.00 -11.61
N GLY A 181 -1.86 12.40 -11.08
CA GLY A 181 -1.07 11.39 -11.79
C GLY A 181 -1.84 10.10 -12.07
N LEU A 182 -2.96 9.86 -11.36
CA LEU A 182 -3.79 8.67 -11.55
C LEU A 182 -4.89 8.83 -12.59
N ASN A 183 -5.23 10.07 -13.00
CA ASN A 183 -6.34 10.35 -13.90
C ASN A 183 -6.27 9.54 -15.20
N TYR A 184 -5.07 9.33 -15.72
CA TYR A 184 -4.85 8.53 -16.93
C TYR A 184 -5.23 7.05 -16.74
N TYR A 185 -5.20 6.55 -15.51
CA TYR A 185 -5.38 5.15 -15.21
C TYR A 185 -6.80 4.80 -14.75
N TYR A 186 -7.63 5.78 -14.31
CA TYR A 186 -8.95 5.54 -13.72
C TYR A 186 -9.87 4.65 -14.56
N SER A 187 -9.94 4.87 -15.87
CA SER A 187 -10.81 4.10 -16.76
C SER A 187 -10.37 2.62 -16.94
N ARG A 188 -9.20 2.27 -16.45
CA ARG A 188 -8.57 0.94 -16.62
C ARG A 188 -8.38 0.19 -15.32
N ILE A 189 -8.81 0.77 -14.20
CA ILE A 189 -8.71 0.16 -12.88
C ILE A 189 -9.87 -0.80 -12.68
N GLY A 190 -9.57 -2.09 -12.57
CA GLY A 190 -10.58 -3.12 -12.32
C GLY A 190 -10.85 -3.37 -10.84
N ARG A 191 -9.85 -3.15 -9.96
CA ARG A 191 -9.94 -3.44 -8.53
C ARG A 191 -8.96 -2.58 -7.75
N ILE A 192 -9.37 -2.18 -6.53
CA ILE A 192 -8.50 -1.52 -5.55
C ILE A 192 -8.26 -2.50 -4.40
N ASN A 193 -7.00 -2.74 -4.08
CA ASN A 193 -6.56 -3.57 -2.97
C ASN A 193 -5.96 -2.66 -1.88
N LEU A 194 -6.45 -2.78 -0.66
CA LEU A 194 -5.93 -2.07 0.50
C LEU A 194 -5.09 -3.03 1.34
N PHE A 195 -3.88 -2.62 1.67
CA PHE A 195 -2.97 -3.37 2.52
C PHE A 195 -2.54 -2.50 3.69
N PHE A 196 -2.51 -3.10 4.88
CA PHE A 196 -1.97 -2.49 6.07
C PHE A 196 -0.77 -3.33 6.53
N GLU A 197 0.36 -2.70 6.78
CA GLU A 197 1.54 -3.39 7.33
C GLU A 197 1.25 -3.91 8.74
N ASP A 198 0.48 -3.15 9.53
CA ASP A 198 0.00 -3.58 10.82
C ASP A 198 -1.15 -4.60 10.64
N LYS A 199 -0.87 -5.85 11.05
CA LYS A 199 -1.82 -6.97 10.94
C LYS A 199 -3.06 -6.78 11.80
N ASN A 200 -2.95 -6.09 12.94
CA ASN A 200 -4.05 -5.85 13.86
C ASN A 200 -5.02 -4.84 13.28
N ILE A 201 -4.49 -3.76 12.70
CA ILE A 201 -5.29 -2.78 11.95
C ILE A 201 -5.99 -3.49 10.78
N HIS A 202 -5.25 -4.29 9.99
CA HIS A 202 -5.83 -5.00 8.86
C HIS A 202 -6.98 -5.93 9.23
N LYS A 203 -6.83 -6.71 10.32
CA LYS A 203 -7.85 -7.67 10.75
C LYS A 203 -9.13 -6.98 11.20
N ASN A 204 -9.02 -5.87 11.91
CA ASN A 204 -10.14 -5.19 12.54
C ASN A 204 -10.78 -4.09 11.67
N LEU A 205 -10.07 -3.61 10.65
CA LEU A 205 -10.64 -2.69 9.66
C LEU A 205 -11.37 -3.40 8.50
N LYS A 206 -11.22 -4.72 8.35
CA LYS A 206 -12.02 -5.49 7.37
C LYS A 206 -13.52 -5.33 7.55
N ASP A 207 -13.96 -5.13 8.77
CA ASP A 207 -15.38 -4.96 9.11
C ASP A 207 -15.86 -3.49 8.94
N LEU A 208 -14.98 -2.60 8.49
CA LEU A 208 -15.24 -1.17 8.32
C LEU A 208 -15.38 -0.76 6.83
N PHE A 209 -15.01 -1.65 5.91
CA PHE A 209 -15.10 -1.50 4.47
C PHE A 209 -15.91 -2.66 3.87
#